data_6752ce776cf03b370b40f683127d21a5
#
_entry.id   6752ce776cf03b370b40f683127d21a5
#
_cell.length_a   1.000
_cell.length_b   1.000
_cell.length_c   1.000
_cell.angle_alpha   90.00
_cell.angle_beta   90.00
_cell.angle_gamma   90.00
#
_symmetry.space_group_name_H-M   'P 1'
#
loop_
_entity.id
_entity.type
_entity.pdbx_description
1 polymer ?
#
loop_
_entity_poly.entity_id
_entity_poly.type
_entity_poly.pdbx_seq_one_letter_code
_entity_poly.pdbx_strand_id
1 'polypeptide(L)'
;MRLYLILGIFLSILSEKSHAQVADYIYPHYDQPSYSNYGTIGLIQMPSARLHKGGTIGFTWSHADPYLRGSVMGNPFDWFEASYQYTDVNNKLYSDSPEFSGSQSYKDKSFDAKFRILKEQKYIPQVAVGFRDFGGSSLFSSEFIVASKMVNNIDFTLGLGFGT
;
A
#
# COMPACT_ATOMS: atom_id res chain seq x y z
N MET A 1 13.06 31.57 -17.23
CA MET A 1 13.20 30.49 -18.23
C MET A 1 13.25 29.06 -17.61
N ARG A 2 13.89 28.83 -16.45
CA ARG A 2 13.96 27.49 -15.80
C ARG A 2 12.63 27.03 -15.16
N LEU A 3 11.79 27.91 -14.65
CA LEU A 3 10.53 27.57 -14.00
C LEU A 3 9.49 27.02 -15.00
N TYR A 4 9.44 27.56 -16.21
CA TYR A 4 8.51 27.08 -17.26
C TYR A 4 8.89 25.72 -17.82
N LEU A 5 10.18 25.36 -17.77
CA LEU A 5 10.66 24.04 -18.19
C LEU A 5 10.21 22.95 -17.22
N ILE A 6 10.28 23.22 -15.93
CA ILE A 6 9.84 22.29 -14.85
C ILE A 6 8.33 22.12 -14.91
N LEU A 7 7.58 23.20 -15.10
CA LEU A 7 6.12 23.14 -15.23
C LEU A 7 5.69 22.37 -16.50
N GLY A 8 6.42 22.54 -17.60
CA GLY A 8 6.19 21.79 -18.85
C GLY A 8 6.44 20.29 -18.71
N ILE A 9 7.47 19.91 -17.99
CA ILE A 9 7.78 18.49 -17.71
C ILE A 9 6.69 17.89 -16.78
N PHE A 10 6.22 18.64 -15.80
CA PHE A 10 5.16 18.18 -14.89
C PHE A 10 3.81 18.02 -15.62
N LEU A 11 3.48 18.92 -16.55
CA LEU A 11 2.25 18.80 -17.36
C LEU A 11 2.33 17.67 -18.39
N SER A 12 3.51 17.36 -18.94
CA SER A 12 3.67 16.26 -19.90
C SER A 12 3.52 14.88 -19.26
N ILE A 13 3.84 14.75 -17.97
CA ILE A 13 3.64 13.52 -17.20
C ILE A 13 2.15 13.28 -16.92
N LEU A 14 1.34 14.34 -16.85
CA LEU A 14 -0.11 14.24 -16.63
C LEU A 14 -0.89 13.96 -17.92
N SER A 15 -0.24 13.97 -19.10
CA SER A 15 -0.88 13.79 -20.41
C SER A 15 -0.85 12.35 -20.94
N GLU A 16 -0.52 11.35 -20.12
CA GLU A 16 -0.77 9.97 -20.52
C GLU A 16 -2.27 9.74 -20.60
N LYS A 17 -2.76 9.64 -21.83
CA LYS A 17 -4.14 9.28 -22.10
C LYS A 17 -4.44 7.97 -21.39
N SER A 18 -5.32 8.03 -20.40
CA SER A 18 -5.95 6.84 -19.85
C SER A 18 -6.69 6.14 -21.01
N HIS A 19 -6.01 5.21 -21.66
CA HIS A 19 -6.69 4.24 -22.47
C HIS A 19 -7.42 3.32 -21.50
N ALA A 20 -8.70 3.54 -21.31
CA ALA A 20 -9.58 2.55 -20.74
C ALA A 20 -9.48 1.32 -21.65
N GLN A 21 -8.56 0.44 -21.34
CA GLN A 21 -8.59 -0.91 -21.91
C GLN A 21 -9.90 -1.51 -21.43
N VAL A 22 -10.75 -1.85 -22.39
CA VAL A 22 -11.89 -2.74 -22.16
C VAL A 22 -11.31 -3.94 -21.43
N ALA A 23 -11.62 -4.05 -20.14
CA ALA A 23 -11.14 -5.13 -19.31
C ALA A 23 -11.56 -6.42 -19.98
N ASP A 24 -10.63 -7.33 -20.22
CA ASP A 24 -10.93 -8.68 -20.65
C ASP A 24 -11.91 -9.26 -19.63
N TYR A 25 -13.16 -9.42 -20.06
CA TYR A 25 -14.32 -9.84 -19.24
C TYR A 25 -14.19 -11.30 -18.73
N ILE A 26 -13.01 -11.89 -18.88
CA ILE A 26 -12.75 -13.30 -18.60
C ILE A 26 -12.38 -13.57 -17.15
N TYR A 27 -12.03 -12.53 -16.35
CA TYR A 27 -11.67 -12.69 -14.94
C TYR A 27 -12.36 -11.63 -14.07
N PRO A 28 -13.63 -11.83 -13.69
CA PRO A 28 -14.42 -10.82 -12.96
C PRO A 28 -13.92 -10.50 -11.55
N HIS A 29 -12.91 -11.20 -11.03
CA HIS A 29 -12.45 -11.07 -9.65
C HIS A 29 -11.18 -10.22 -9.46
N TYR A 30 -10.56 -9.75 -10.54
CA TYR A 30 -9.33 -8.95 -10.46
C TYR A 30 -9.54 -7.47 -10.16
N ASP A 31 -10.76 -6.98 -10.32
CA ASP A 31 -11.02 -5.54 -10.27
C ASP A 31 -11.07 -4.99 -8.83
N GLN A 32 -11.11 -5.83 -7.81
CA GLN A 32 -11.15 -5.38 -6.42
C GLN A 32 -10.27 -6.25 -5.50
N PRO A 33 -8.96 -6.03 -5.50
CA PRO A 33 -8.09 -6.69 -4.55
C PRO A 33 -8.46 -6.26 -3.12
N SER A 34 -8.28 -7.17 -2.15
CA SER A 34 -8.55 -6.91 -0.74
C SER A 34 -7.53 -5.95 -0.14
N TYR A 35 -7.94 -5.27 0.92
CA TYR A 35 -7.06 -4.45 1.75
C TYR A 35 -6.55 -5.25 2.95
N SER A 36 -5.30 -5.01 3.30
CA SER A 36 -4.72 -5.49 4.56
C SER A 36 -5.10 -4.59 5.72
N ASN A 37 -4.83 -5.03 6.94
CA ASN A 37 -5.00 -4.22 8.15
C ASN A 37 -4.04 -3.01 8.20
N TYR A 38 -3.06 -2.96 7.30
CA TYR A 38 -2.16 -1.83 7.13
C TYR A 38 -2.66 -0.81 6.09
N GLY A 39 -3.85 -1.02 5.53
CA GLY A 39 -4.46 -0.09 4.58
C GLY A 39 -3.89 -0.11 3.17
N THR A 40 -2.94 -0.98 2.89
CA THR A 40 -2.41 -1.28 1.56
C THR A 40 -3.08 -2.52 0.98
N ILE A 41 -2.97 -2.72 -0.33
CA ILE A 41 -3.50 -3.93 -0.96
C ILE A 41 -2.75 -5.17 -0.46
N GLY A 42 -3.52 -6.12 0.08
CA GLY A 42 -2.96 -7.34 0.69
C GLY A 42 -4.02 -8.22 1.34
N LEU A 43 -3.55 -9.18 2.16
CA LEU A 43 -4.36 -10.16 2.86
C LEU A 43 -4.11 -10.06 4.37
N ILE A 44 -5.11 -9.72 5.14
CA ILE A 44 -5.04 -9.59 6.62
C ILE A 44 -3.86 -8.67 7.03
N GLN A 45 -2.68 -9.23 7.28
CA GLN A 45 -1.47 -8.49 7.65
C GLN A 45 -0.33 -8.65 6.63
N MET A 46 -0.57 -9.36 5.54
CA MET A 46 0.44 -9.63 4.51
C MET A 46 0.20 -8.78 3.27
N PRO A 47 1.24 -8.21 2.66
CA PRO A 47 1.12 -7.58 1.36
C PRO A 47 0.86 -8.63 0.28
N SER A 48 0.18 -8.23 -0.78
CA SER A 48 0.11 -8.98 -2.04
C SER A 48 0.77 -8.17 -3.16
N ALA A 49 1.10 -8.84 -4.27
CA ALA A 49 1.62 -8.12 -5.43
C ALA A 49 0.54 -7.33 -6.18
N ARG A 50 -0.73 -7.46 -5.77
CA ARG A 50 -1.87 -6.77 -6.40
C ARG A 50 -1.83 -5.28 -6.13
N LEU A 51 -2.31 -4.51 -7.12
CA LEU A 51 -2.51 -3.06 -7.04
C LEU A 51 -3.86 -2.72 -7.67
N HIS A 52 -4.45 -1.61 -7.25
CA HIS A 52 -5.57 -1.01 -7.98
C HIS A 52 -5.10 -0.32 -9.26
N LYS A 53 -6.07 0.02 -10.11
CA LYS A 53 -5.83 0.86 -11.30
C LYS A 53 -5.34 2.25 -10.89
N GLY A 54 -4.53 2.86 -11.74
CA GLY A 54 -4.10 4.25 -11.58
C GLY A 54 -5.30 5.20 -11.44
N GLY A 55 -5.15 6.20 -10.57
CA GLY A 55 -6.19 7.15 -10.22
C GLY A 55 -7.14 6.68 -9.10
N THR A 56 -6.91 5.50 -8.49
CA THR A 56 -7.70 5.02 -7.35
C THR A 56 -7.22 5.65 -6.06
N ILE A 57 -8.17 6.05 -5.20
CA ILE A 57 -7.94 6.44 -3.81
C ILE A 57 -8.82 5.57 -2.94
N GLY A 58 -8.26 5.05 -1.86
CA GLY A 58 -8.96 4.22 -0.89
C GLY A 58 -8.77 4.75 0.54
N PHE A 59 -9.74 4.46 1.37
CA PHE A 59 -9.70 4.72 2.80
C PHE A 59 -10.02 3.42 3.53
N THR A 60 -9.24 3.09 4.56
CA THR A 60 -9.47 1.90 5.38
C THR A 60 -9.46 2.24 6.86
N TRP A 61 -10.24 1.48 7.60
CA TRP A 61 -10.26 1.50 9.05
C TRP A 61 -10.20 0.07 9.55
N SER A 62 -9.20 -0.25 10.37
CA SER A 62 -9.04 -1.60 10.91
C SER A 62 -8.81 -1.58 12.41
N HIS A 63 -9.34 -2.59 13.08
CA HIS A 63 -9.12 -2.83 14.50
C HIS A 63 -8.68 -4.28 14.69
N ALA A 64 -7.46 -4.45 15.16
CA ALA A 64 -6.89 -5.73 15.54
C ALA A 64 -6.01 -5.50 16.77
N ASP A 65 -6.53 -5.85 17.95
CA ASP A 65 -5.88 -5.57 19.22
C ASP A 65 -4.37 -5.93 19.22
N PRO A 66 -3.51 -5.03 19.73
CA PRO A 66 -3.82 -3.74 20.40
C PRO A 66 -3.87 -2.53 19.43
N TYR A 67 -4.01 -2.74 18.13
CA TYR A 67 -3.86 -1.72 17.10
C TYR A 67 -5.20 -1.27 16.55
N LEU A 68 -5.41 0.04 16.54
CA LEU A 68 -6.48 0.70 15.80
C LEU A 68 -5.83 1.54 14.69
N ARG A 69 -6.16 1.28 13.42
CA ARG A 69 -5.51 1.90 12.28
C ARG A 69 -6.50 2.58 11.36
N GLY A 70 -6.18 3.81 10.97
CA GLY A 70 -6.84 4.52 9.89
C GLY A 70 -5.84 4.82 8.80
N SER A 71 -6.15 4.47 7.54
CA SER A 71 -5.22 4.64 6.43
C SER A 71 -5.90 5.24 5.22
N VAL A 72 -5.14 6.08 4.52
CA VAL A 72 -5.47 6.57 3.18
C VAL A 72 -4.45 6.01 2.23
N MET A 73 -4.88 5.34 1.17
CA MET A 73 -4.00 4.82 0.14
C MET A 73 -4.38 5.40 -1.22
N GLY A 74 -3.42 5.47 -2.11
CA GLY A 74 -3.61 5.90 -3.48
C GLY A 74 -2.74 5.13 -4.46
N ASN A 75 -3.29 4.89 -5.64
CA ASN A 75 -2.54 4.39 -6.79
C ASN A 75 -2.46 5.52 -7.83
N PRO A 76 -1.45 6.41 -7.78
CA PRO A 76 -1.29 7.44 -8.81
C PRO A 76 -1.12 6.83 -10.21
N PHE A 77 -0.48 5.67 -10.27
CA PHE A 77 -0.22 4.90 -11.48
C PHE A 77 -0.54 3.42 -11.26
N ASP A 78 -0.76 2.66 -12.34
CA ASP A 78 -1.06 1.22 -12.28
C ASP A 78 0.05 0.38 -11.63
N TRP A 79 1.26 0.91 -11.56
CA TRP A 79 2.43 0.22 -11.04
C TRP A 79 2.90 0.74 -9.68
N PHE A 80 2.24 1.74 -9.11
CA PHE A 80 2.65 2.39 -7.87
C PHE A 80 1.47 2.57 -6.91
N GLU A 81 1.66 2.16 -5.68
CA GLU A 81 0.76 2.35 -4.54
C GLU A 81 1.51 3.06 -3.43
N ALA A 82 0.92 4.08 -2.87
CA ALA A 82 1.41 4.77 -1.67
C ALA A 82 0.30 4.84 -0.63
N SER A 83 0.66 4.77 0.64
CA SER A 83 -0.30 4.97 1.72
C SER A 83 0.29 5.80 2.85
N TYR A 84 -0.62 6.47 3.55
CA TYR A 84 -0.39 7.08 4.85
C TYR A 84 -1.26 6.38 5.87
N GLN A 85 -0.66 5.97 6.99
CA GLN A 85 -1.35 5.30 8.07
C GLN A 85 -1.15 6.04 9.38
N TYR A 86 -2.22 6.08 10.16
CA TYR A 86 -2.23 6.50 11.55
C TYR A 86 -2.62 5.31 12.42
N THR A 87 -1.75 4.93 13.36
CA THR A 87 -1.94 3.78 14.25
C THR A 87 -2.03 4.24 15.70
N ASP A 88 -3.07 3.82 16.37
CA ASP A 88 -3.21 3.90 17.82
C ASP A 88 -2.80 2.56 18.43
N VAL A 89 -1.83 2.57 19.36
CA VAL A 89 -1.31 1.39 20.05
C VAL A 89 -1.83 1.37 21.48
N ASN A 90 -2.95 0.69 21.70
CA ASN A 90 -3.73 0.79 22.93
C ASN A 90 -3.03 0.23 24.18
N ASN A 91 -2.04 -0.65 24.03
CA ASN A 91 -1.31 -1.26 25.13
C ASN A 91 0.03 -0.56 25.45
N LYS A 92 0.29 0.60 24.85
CA LYS A 92 1.51 1.39 25.05
C LYS A 92 1.14 2.83 25.38
N LEU A 93 1.70 3.40 26.44
CA LEU A 93 1.51 4.81 26.77
C LEU A 93 2.31 5.71 25.84
N TYR A 94 1.80 6.91 25.63
CA TYR A 94 2.44 7.92 24.79
C TYR A 94 3.84 8.30 25.27
N SER A 95 4.05 8.32 26.60
CA SER A 95 5.33 8.60 27.25
C SER A 95 5.56 7.68 28.43
N ASP A 96 6.81 7.42 28.75
CA ASP A 96 7.21 6.69 29.96
C ASP A 96 6.95 7.50 31.24
N SER A 97 6.65 8.79 31.14
CA SER A 97 6.25 9.63 32.25
C SER A 97 4.72 9.67 32.36
N PRO A 98 4.11 9.04 33.40
CA PRO A 98 2.67 9.04 33.58
C PRO A 98 2.07 10.44 33.79
N GLU A 99 2.82 11.35 34.39
CA GLU A 99 2.41 12.75 34.60
C GLU A 99 2.21 13.49 33.28
N PHE A 100 2.97 13.12 32.26
CA PHE A 100 2.90 13.71 30.92
C PHE A 100 1.89 13.00 30.02
N SER A 101 1.90 11.67 30.00
CA SER A 101 1.03 10.89 29.10
C SER A 101 -0.39 10.73 29.63
N GLY A 102 -0.59 10.76 30.96
CA GLY A 102 -1.87 10.40 31.56
C GLY A 102 -2.30 9.00 31.11
N SER A 103 -3.51 8.89 30.54
CA SER A 103 -4.04 7.66 29.94
C SER A 103 -3.91 7.61 28.42
N GLN A 104 -3.16 8.54 27.81
CA GLN A 104 -3.03 8.61 26.35
C GLN A 104 -2.17 7.46 25.81
N SER A 105 -2.74 6.71 24.87
CA SER A 105 -2.03 5.65 24.14
C SER A 105 -1.03 6.21 23.14
N TYR A 106 -0.06 5.38 22.77
CA TYR A 106 0.96 5.73 21.77
C TYR A 106 0.34 5.87 20.38
N LYS A 107 0.70 6.94 19.70
CA LYS A 107 0.22 7.27 18.35
C LYS A 107 1.39 7.19 17.37
N ASP A 108 1.21 6.36 16.35
CA ASP A 108 2.19 6.17 15.31
C ASP A 108 1.69 6.71 13.96
N LYS A 109 2.61 7.16 13.13
CA LYS A 109 2.34 7.66 11.77
C LYS A 109 3.36 7.02 10.85
N SER A 110 2.88 6.43 9.76
CA SER A 110 3.74 5.75 8.81
C SER A 110 3.35 6.06 7.36
N PHE A 111 4.35 5.96 6.50
CA PHE A 111 4.19 5.99 5.05
C PHE A 111 4.69 4.67 4.48
N ASP A 112 3.88 4.11 3.57
CA ASP A 112 4.22 2.90 2.83
C ASP A 112 4.26 3.21 1.33
N ALA A 113 5.09 2.44 0.61
CA ALA A 113 5.16 2.49 -0.84
C ALA A 113 5.29 1.07 -1.40
N LYS A 114 4.60 0.78 -2.51
CA LYS A 114 4.69 -0.50 -3.21
C LYS A 114 4.76 -0.28 -4.71
N PHE A 115 5.66 -1.00 -5.37
CA PHE A 115 5.95 -0.88 -6.79
C PHE A 115 5.79 -2.22 -7.48
N ARG A 116 4.96 -2.29 -8.52
CA ARG A 116 4.88 -3.45 -9.39
C ARG A 116 6.09 -3.50 -10.32
N ILE A 117 6.88 -4.55 -10.21
CA ILE A 117 8.07 -4.79 -11.04
C ILE A 117 7.72 -5.61 -12.28
N LEU A 118 6.86 -6.63 -12.10
CA LEU A 118 6.39 -7.48 -13.20
C LEU A 118 4.87 -7.57 -13.18
N LYS A 119 4.26 -7.40 -14.37
CA LYS A 119 2.84 -7.64 -14.56
C LYS A 119 2.60 -9.14 -14.74
N GLU A 120 1.49 -9.64 -14.20
CA GLU A 120 1.09 -11.03 -14.37
C GLU A 120 0.88 -11.36 -15.85
N GLN A 121 1.38 -12.53 -16.25
CA GLN A 121 1.17 -13.14 -17.57
C GLN A 121 0.74 -14.59 -17.37
N LYS A 122 0.47 -15.31 -18.47
CA LYS A 122 0.01 -16.70 -18.42
C LYS A 122 0.84 -17.60 -17.49
N TYR A 123 2.16 -17.49 -17.53
CA TYR A 123 3.07 -18.34 -16.74
C TYR A 123 3.93 -17.55 -15.72
N ILE A 124 3.87 -16.21 -15.76
CA ILE A 124 4.68 -15.35 -14.91
C ILE A 124 3.78 -14.72 -13.86
N PRO A 125 4.12 -14.78 -12.55
CA PRO A 125 3.37 -14.09 -11.52
C PRO A 125 3.54 -12.57 -11.64
N GLN A 126 2.59 -11.83 -11.09
CA GLN A 126 2.82 -10.43 -10.78
C GLN A 126 3.83 -10.35 -9.63
N VAL A 127 4.82 -9.48 -9.76
CA VAL A 127 5.82 -9.25 -8.72
C VAL A 127 5.80 -7.78 -8.30
N ALA A 128 5.83 -7.55 -7.01
CA ALA A 128 5.94 -6.22 -6.43
C ALA A 128 7.01 -6.20 -5.33
N VAL A 129 7.62 -5.04 -5.15
CA VAL A 129 8.47 -4.72 -4.01
C VAL A 129 7.83 -3.58 -3.23
N GLY A 130 8.05 -3.53 -1.95
CA GLY A 130 7.50 -2.45 -1.13
C GLY A 130 8.30 -2.18 0.12
N PHE A 131 8.02 -1.00 0.65
CA PHE A 131 8.60 -0.45 1.85
C PHE A 131 7.45 -0.07 2.77
N ARG A 132 7.46 -0.59 3.98
CA ARG A 132 6.50 -0.26 5.01
C ARG A 132 7.16 0.62 6.05
N ASP A 133 6.44 1.65 6.49
CA ASP A 133 6.89 2.60 7.51
C ASP A 133 8.30 3.17 7.22
N PHE A 134 8.54 3.47 5.92
CA PHE A 134 9.82 4.05 5.49
C PHE A 134 9.95 5.53 5.85
N GLY A 135 8.84 6.19 6.16
CA GLY A 135 8.77 7.58 6.59
C GLY A 135 7.80 7.72 7.76
N GLY A 136 8.31 7.63 8.98
CA GLY A 136 7.52 7.67 10.19
C GLY A 136 8.35 7.36 11.43
N SER A 137 7.78 6.60 12.36
CA SER A 137 8.48 6.20 13.58
C SER A 137 9.42 5.01 13.39
N SER A 138 9.31 4.33 12.26
CA SER A 138 9.98 3.05 11.95
C SER A 138 9.60 1.91 12.90
N LEU A 139 8.49 2.04 13.63
CA LEU A 139 8.03 1.01 14.57
C LEU A 139 7.64 -0.30 13.87
N PHE A 140 7.17 -0.21 12.63
CA PHE A 140 6.75 -1.33 11.79
C PHE A 140 7.56 -1.41 10.49
N SER A 141 8.77 -0.83 10.50
CA SER A 141 9.61 -0.74 9.31
C SER A 141 9.93 -2.11 8.74
N SER A 142 9.68 -2.28 7.45
CA SER A 142 10.05 -3.49 6.72
C SER A 142 10.11 -3.25 5.23
N GLU A 143 11.01 -3.97 4.57
CA GLU A 143 11.01 -4.13 3.12
C GLU A 143 10.48 -5.50 2.75
N PHE A 144 9.84 -5.60 1.60
CA PHE A 144 9.32 -6.87 1.13
C PHE A 144 9.38 -7.00 -0.39
N ILE A 145 9.48 -8.25 -0.82
CA ILE A 145 9.21 -8.67 -2.19
C ILE A 145 8.09 -9.71 -2.17
N VAL A 146 7.11 -9.56 -3.05
CA VAL A 146 5.94 -10.42 -3.08
C VAL A 146 5.57 -10.76 -4.52
N ALA A 147 5.16 -12.00 -4.72
CA ALA A 147 4.66 -12.52 -5.99
C ALA A 147 3.23 -13.01 -5.81
N SER A 148 2.33 -12.64 -6.73
CA SER A 148 0.95 -13.11 -6.75
C SER A 148 0.61 -13.71 -8.10
N LYS A 149 -0.08 -14.87 -8.08
CA LYS A 149 -0.46 -15.60 -9.28
C LYS A 149 -1.86 -16.16 -9.15
N MET A 150 -2.71 -15.79 -10.09
CA MET A 150 -4.03 -16.40 -10.23
C MET A 150 -3.91 -17.72 -10.99
N VAL A 151 -4.45 -18.76 -10.40
CA VAL A 151 -4.61 -20.07 -11.04
C VAL A 151 -6.08 -20.46 -10.92
N ASN A 152 -6.80 -20.48 -12.02
CA ASN A 152 -8.26 -20.59 -12.05
C ASN A 152 -8.91 -19.51 -11.16
N ASN A 153 -9.59 -19.88 -10.10
CA ASN A 153 -10.28 -18.97 -9.17
C ASN A 153 -9.54 -18.75 -7.85
N ILE A 154 -8.28 -19.20 -7.75
CA ILE A 154 -7.47 -19.08 -6.54
C ILE A 154 -6.31 -18.14 -6.82
N ASP A 155 -6.17 -17.10 -6.01
CA ASP A 155 -5.06 -16.15 -6.09
C ASP A 155 -4.01 -16.51 -5.03
N PHE A 156 -2.90 -17.09 -5.48
CA PHE A 156 -1.79 -17.46 -4.65
C PHE A 156 -0.85 -16.27 -4.46
N THR A 157 -0.43 -16.04 -3.23
CA THR A 157 0.55 -15.00 -2.91
C THR A 157 1.67 -15.61 -2.06
N LEU A 158 2.91 -15.35 -2.44
CA LEU A 158 4.11 -15.71 -1.71
C LEU A 158 5.02 -14.48 -1.61
N GLY A 159 5.60 -14.26 -0.46
CA GLY A 159 6.50 -13.12 -0.25
C GLY A 159 7.60 -13.40 0.76
N LEU A 160 8.62 -12.57 0.70
CA LEU A 160 9.69 -12.46 1.67
C LEU A 160 9.70 -11.05 2.21
N GLY A 161 9.79 -10.90 3.52
CA GLY A 161 9.91 -9.63 4.20
C GLY A 161 11.17 -9.58 5.05
N PHE A 162 11.75 -8.39 5.13
CA PHE A 162 12.88 -8.07 5.97
C PHE A 162 12.47 -6.86 6.81
N GLY A 163 12.73 -6.89 8.10
CA GLY A 163 12.41 -5.79 9.01
C GLY A 163 13.19 -5.95 10.30
N THR A 164 13.32 -4.86 11.04
CA THR A 164 13.96 -4.82 12.38
C THR A 164 12.92 -4.98 13.46
#